data_779530c0c24b062e909280a462282442
#
_entry.id   779530c0c24b062e909280a462282442
#
_cell.length_a   1.000
_cell.length_b   1.000
_cell.length_c   1.000
_cell.angle_alpha   90.00
_cell.angle_beta   90.00
_cell.angle_gamma   90.00
#
_symmetry.space_group_name_H-M   'P 1'
#
loop_
_entity.id
_entity.type
_entity.pdbx_description
1 polymer ?
#
loop_
_entity_poly.entity_id
_entity_poly.type
_entity_poly.pdbx_seq_one_letter_code
_entity_poly.pdbx_strand_id
1 'polypeptide(L)'
;MAFLTEPEPRRGAALAVRPGIRRVVAANRGPMTYHGTNTYLIDAPGGLIVLDPGPDDPAHVAAVLAAAGPVARILLSHTHHDHLGAAPALRAATGAPVYAWHDPAVPEFVPDVRLRDGDVVDGWQAVFTPGHAADHLCFAGPDGVLFSADHVMSWSSSVVSPPCGVMTDYFASLRRLLARDDRLYLPGHGPPLPDPLPFVQDLLAHRQAREYAIVATLGAAPLTTKALTDSLYSQVDERLRRAAERNVLAHLLKLRDEKRAADNGEGWVVA
;
A
#
# COMPACT_ATOMS: atom_id res chain seq x y z
N MET A 1 4.13 -0.25 18.66
CA MET A 1 4.55 0.12 17.28
C MET A 1 4.93 1.60 17.27
N ALA A 2 6.14 1.93 16.84
CA ALA A 2 6.59 3.31 16.67
C ALA A 2 6.66 3.62 15.17
N PHE A 3 6.00 4.70 14.75
CA PHE A 3 6.05 5.16 13.36
C PHE A 3 7.35 5.94 13.10
N LEU A 4 7.94 5.70 11.93
CA LEU A 4 9.14 6.39 11.50
C LEU A 4 8.80 7.73 10.82
N THR A 5 9.71 8.66 10.92
CA THR A 5 9.63 9.95 10.23
C THR A 5 10.93 10.25 9.52
N GLU A 6 10.87 11.10 8.51
CA GLU A 6 12.05 11.62 7.80
C GLU A 6 11.83 13.10 7.46
N PRO A 7 12.92 13.86 7.24
CA PRO A 7 12.80 15.21 6.70
C PRO A 7 12.12 15.22 5.34
N GLU A 8 11.46 16.33 4.99
CA GLU A 8 10.85 16.46 3.68
C GLU A 8 11.89 16.29 2.57
N PRO A 9 11.71 15.33 1.64
CA PRO A 9 12.66 15.03 0.60
C PRO A 9 12.75 16.17 -0.43
N ARG A 10 13.93 16.35 -1.02
CA ARG A 10 14.10 17.31 -2.11
C ARG A 10 13.27 16.87 -3.32
N ARG A 11 12.32 17.70 -3.70
CA ARG A 11 11.42 17.43 -4.84
C ARG A 11 12.20 17.32 -6.15
N GLY A 12 11.77 16.39 -7.01
CA GLY A 12 12.37 16.16 -8.32
C GLY A 12 13.79 15.57 -8.30
N ALA A 13 14.33 15.27 -7.10
CA ALA A 13 15.64 14.64 -6.97
C ALA A 13 15.52 13.14 -6.80
N ALA A 14 16.39 12.38 -7.47
CA ALA A 14 16.56 10.96 -7.20
C ALA A 14 17.42 10.78 -5.93
N LEU A 15 16.81 10.28 -4.88
CA LEU A 15 17.45 10.04 -3.60
C LEU A 15 17.97 8.61 -3.54
N ALA A 16 19.23 8.42 -3.21
CA ALA A 16 19.79 7.09 -3.00
C ALA A 16 19.11 6.41 -1.78
N VAL A 17 18.66 5.18 -1.97
CA VAL A 17 18.10 4.33 -0.91
C VAL A 17 19.13 3.27 -0.52
N ARG A 18 19.69 2.59 -1.51
CA ARG A 18 20.80 1.63 -1.39
C ARG A 18 21.47 1.47 -2.77
N PRO A 19 22.61 0.77 -2.88
CA PRO A 19 23.20 0.48 -4.18
C PRO A 19 22.18 -0.13 -5.15
N GLY A 20 22.05 0.43 -6.34
CA GLY A 20 21.11 -0.01 -7.37
C GLY A 20 19.64 0.40 -7.15
N ILE A 21 19.29 1.10 -6.05
CA ILE A 21 17.92 1.56 -5.79
C ILE A 21 17.94 3.03 -5.38
N ARG A 22 17.18 3.85 -6.10
CA ARG A 22 16.92 5.26 -5.84
C ARG A 22 15.41 5.48 -5.75
N ARG A 23 14.97 6.59 -5.16
CA ARG A 23 13.56 7.00 -5.20
C ARG A 23 13.42 8.46 -5.62
N VAL A 24 12.35 8.77 -6.33
CA VAL A 24 11.87 10.14 -6.60
C VAL A 24 10.53 10.28 -5.88
N VAL A 25 10.41 11.28 -4.99
CA VAL A 25 9.18 11.48 -4.22
C VAL A 25 8.29 12.49 -4.92
N ALA A 26 7.07 12.08 -5.24
CA ALA A 26 6.06 12.92 -5.90
C ALA A 26 5.57 14.07 -5.02
N ALA A 27 5.04 15.13 -5.62
CA ALA A 27 4.58 16.33 -4.91
C ALA A 27 3.13 16.21 -4.35
N ASN A 28 2.58 15.01 -4.29
CA ASN A 28 1.22 14.72 -3.81
C ASN A 28 1.16 14.54 -2.28
N ARG A 29 1.83 15.41 -1.51
CA ARG A 29 1.81 15.40 -0.04
C ARG A 29 0.38 15.46 0.51
N GLY A 30 0.08 14.60 1.47
CA GLY A 30 -1.23 14.57 2.10
C GLY A 30 -1.30 13.66 3.34
N PRO A 31 -2.44 13.65 4.05
CA PRO A 31 -2.63 12.81 5.23
C PRO A 31 -2.64 11.31 4.92
N MET A 32 -2.73 10.93 3.63
CA MET A 32 -2.70 9.54 3.17
C MET A 32 -1.37 9.18 2.50
N THR A 33 -0.59 10.17 2.08
CA THR A 33 0.59 10.00 1.23
C THR A 33 1.88 10.53 1.86
N TYR A 34 1.82 10.99 3.13
CA TYR A 34 2.97 11.56 3.85
C TYR A 34 3.60 12.73 3.09
N HIS A 35 4.87 12.60 2.69
CA HIS A 35 5.52 13.60 1.82
C HIS A 35 5.15 13.43 0.35
N GLY A 36 4.60 12.29 -0.06
CA GLY A 36 4.20 11.93 -1.42
C GLY A 36 4.53 10.48 -1.73
N THR A 37 4.15 10.04 -2.92
CA THR A 37 4.42 8.69 -3.41
C THR A 37 5.90 8.52 -3.74
N ASN A 38 6.47 7.40 -3.32
CA ASN A 38 7.82 6.98 -3.66
C ASN A 38 7.82 6.24 -5.00
N THR A 39 8.26 6.88 -6.06
CA THR A 39 8.60 6.19 -7.31
C THR A 39 10.01 5.64 -7.20
N TYR A 40 10.17 4.32 -7.28
CA TYR A 40 11.48 3.68 -7.19
C TYR A 40 12.10 3.48 -8.57
N LEU A 41 13.40 3.77 -8.66
CA LEU A 41 14.25 3.54 -9.82
C LEU A 41 15.24 2.43 -9.45
N ILE A 42 15.14 1.29 -10.10
CA ILE A 42 15.85 0.05 -9.75
C ILE A 42 16.75 -0.32 -10.93
N ASP A 43 18.03 -0.47 -10.70
CA ASP A 43 18.98 -0.91 -11.73
C ASP A 43 18.64 -2.35 -12.16
N ALA A 44 18.54 -2.57 -13.48
CA ALA A 44 18.19 -3.86 -14.06
C ALA A 44 18.88 -4.07 -15.41
N PRO A 45 18.96 -5.31 -15.91
CA PRO A 45 19.47 -5.59 -17.25
C PRO A 45 18.68 -4.83 -18.32
N GLY A 46 19.41 -4.13 -19.20
CA GLY A 46 18.81 -3.39 -20.32
C GLY A 46 18.23 -2.02 -19.97
N GLY A 47 18.38 -1.54 -18.73
CA GLY A 47 17.90 -0.23 -18.27
C GLY A 47 17.36 -0.28 -16.87
N LEU A 48 16.52 0.67 -16.51
CA LEU A 48 15.90 0.73 -15.18
C LEU A 48 14.51 0.09 -15.17
N ILE A 49 14.15 -0.47 -14.02
CA ILE A 49 12.77 -0.68 -13.63
C ILE A 49 12.29 0.58 -12.92
N VAL A 50 11.15 1.12 -13.33
CA VAL A 50 10.40 2.13 -12.58
C VAL A 50 9.26 1.44 -11.87
N LEU A 51 9.31 1.38 -10.55
CA LEU A 51 8.24 0.83 -9.73
C LEU A 51 7.38 1.97 -9.17
N ASP A 52 6.06 1.87 -9.35
CA ASP A 52 5.06 2.86 -8.96
C ASP A 52 5.40 4.26 -9.50
N PRO A 53 5.14 4.53 -10.78
CA PRO A 53 5.53 5.78 -11.45
C PRO A 53 4.90 7.04 -10.85
N GLY A 54 3.94 6.89 -9.94
CA GLY A 54 3.37 8.03 -9.20
C GLY A 54 2.06 8.56 -9.77
N PRO A 55 1.60 9.72 -9.27
CA PRO A 55 0.38 10.37 -9.76
C PRO A 55 0.56 10.91 -11.18
N ASP A 56 -0.55 11.18 -11.86
CA ASP A 56 -0.58 11.89 -13.14
C ASP A 56 -0.20 13.38 -12.93
N ASP A 57 1.08 13.60 -12.74
CA ASP A 57 1.70 14.92 -12.58
C ASP A 57 2.85 15.05 -13.59
N PRO A 58 2.72 15.94 -14.61
CA PRO A 58 3.75 16.15 -15.62
C PRO A 58 5.12 16.54 -15.06
N ALA A 59 5.16 17.27 -13.92
CA ALA A 59 6.42 17.65 -13.30
C ALA A 59 7.10 16.43 -12.65
N HIS A 60 6.32 15.53 -12.05
CA HIS A 60 6.83 14.27 -11.50
C HIS A 60 7.33 13.34 -12.63
N VAL A 61 6.54 13.17 -13.69
CA VAL A 61 6.95 12.38 -14.88
C VAL A 61 8.28 12.91 -15.45
N ALA A 62 8.40 14.22 -15.62
CA ALA A 62 9.65 14.84 -16.11
C ALA A 62 10.84 14.57 -15.17
N ALA A 63 10.62 14.64 -13.85
CA ALA A 63 11.64 14.35 -12.85
C ALA A 63 12.07 12.86 -12.88
N VAL A 64 11.14 11.95 -13.02
CA VAL A 64 11.41 10.50 -13.16
C VAL A 64 12.22 10.25 -14.43
N LEU A 65 11.80 10.79 -15.58
CA LEU A 65 12.52 10.63 -16.85
C LEU A 65 13.94 11.21 -16.80
N ALA A 66 14.11 12.38 -16.19
CA ALA A 66 15.43 13.01 -16.03
C ALA A 66 16.37 12.18 -15.13
N ALA A 67 15.82 11.51 -14.14
CA ALA A 67 16.57 10.69 -13.18
C ALA A 67 16.85 9.26 -13.67
N ALA A 68 15.97 8.72 -14.54
CA ALA A 68 15.99 7.31 -14.89
C ALA A 68 17.05 6.95 -15.95
N GLY A 69 17.22 7.75 -17.00
CA GLY A 69 17.88 7.27 -18.22
C GLY A 69 17.01 6.25 -18.96
N PRO A 70 17.58 5.21 -19.62
CA PRO A 70 16.77 4.20 -20.30
C PRO A 70 15.89 3.41 -19.33
N VAL A 71 14.57 3.41 -19.55
CA VAL A 71 13.60 2.63 -18.79
C VAL A 71 13.29 1.35 -19.54
N ALA A 72 13.56 0.21 -18.92
CA ALA A 72 13.32 -1.09 -19.51
C ALA A 72 11.92 -1.62 -19.19
N ARG A 73 11.40 -1.33 -17.96
CA ARG A 73 10.12 -1.81 -17.48
C ARG A 73 9.47 -0.81 -16.52
N ILE A 74 8.15 -0.83 -16.48
CA ILE A 74 7.33 -0.12 -15.48
C ILE A 74 6.59 -1.19 -14.69
N LEU A 75 6.77 -1.26 -13.36
CA LEU A 75 6.07 -2.16 -12.47
C LEU A 75 5.07 -1.38 -11.63
N LEU A 76 3.90 -1.96 -11.40
CA LEU A 76 2.90 -1.42 -10.50
C LEU A 76 2.68 -2.37 -9.33
N SER A 77 2.72 -1.82 -8.12
CA SER A 77 2.33 -2.57 -6.93
C SER A 77 0.82 -2.77 -6.87
N HIS A 78 0.04 -1.75 -7.24
CA HIS A 78 -1.42 -1.78 -7.30
C HIS A 78 -1.94 -0.61 -8.15
N THR A 79 -3.25 -0.56 -8.39
CA THR A 79 -3.85 0.40 -9.31
C THR A 79 -4.46 1.63 -8.65
N HIS A 80 -4.08 2.02 -7.43
CA HIS A 80 -4.46 3.33 -6.91
C HIS A 80 -3.85 4.44 -7.77
N HIS A 81 -4.58 5.55 -7.90
CA HIS A 81 -4.24 6.62 -8.83
C HIS A 81 -2.88 7.26 -8.58
N ASP A 82 -2.46 7.33 -7.34
CA ASP A 82 -1.16 7.89 -6.95
C ASP A 82 0.03 6.94 -7.19
N HIS A 83 -0.22 5.70 -7.60
CA HIS A 83 0.78 4.72 -8.06
C HIS A 83 0.73 4.52 -9.58
N LEU A 84 -0.49 4.34 -10.13
CA LEU A 84 -0.73 4.08 -11.55
C LEU A 84 -0.68 5.35 -12.41
N GLY A 85 -1.06 6.52 -11.88
CA GLY A 85 -1.45 7.69 -12.67
C GLY A 85 -0.45 8.14 -13.74
N ALA A 86 0.85 8.09 -13.43
CA ALA A 86 1.91 8.47 -14.37
C ALA A 86 2.32 7.35 -15.35
N ALA A 87 1.84 6.11 -15.17
CA ALA A 87 2.24 4.98 -16.02
C ALA A 87 1.94 5.18 -17.52
N PRO A 88 0.77 5.72 -17.93
CA PRO A 88 0.51 5.97 -19.35
C PRO A 88 1.49 6.97 -19.98
N ALA A 89 1.79 8.08 -19.27
CA ALA A 89 2.71 9.10 -19.76
C ALA A 89 4.15 8.57 -19.84
N LEU A 90 4.58 7.81 -18.83
CA LEU A 90 5.91 7.22 -18.80
C LEU A 90 6.05 6.14 -19.89
N ARG A 91 5.04 5.30 -20.09
CA ARG A 91 5.00 4.30 -21.18
C ARG A 91 5.08 4.99 -22.55
N ALA A 92 4.34 6.05 -22.77
CA ALA A 92 4.37 6.80 -24.04
C ALA A 92 5.74 7.42 -24.30
N ALA A 93 6.43 7.93 -23.28
CA ALA A 93 7.72 8.57 -23.39
C ALA A 93 8.88 7.57 -23.60
N THR A 94 8.78 6.35 -23.04
CA THR A 94 9.90 5.39 -22.99
C THR A 94 9.71 4.17 -23.88
N GLY A 95 8.46 3.83 -24.22
CA GLY A 95 8.10 2.57 -24.87
C GLY A 95 8.16 1.35 -23.93
N ALA A 96 8.50 1.54 -22.65
CA ALA A 96 8.64 0.45 -21.70
C ALA A 96 7.29 -0.21 -21.39
N PRO A 97 7.21 -1.55 -21.37
CA PRO A 97 5.98 -2.26 -21.02
C PRO A 97 5.62 -2.10 -19.54
N VAL A 98 4.31 -2.04 -19.27
CA VAL A 98 3.74 -1.94 -17.91
C VAL A 98 3.36 -3.33 -17.42
N TYR A 99 3.89 -3.69 -16.25
CA TYR A 99 3.65 -4.93 -15.55
C TYR A 99 2.75 -4.65 -14.34
N ALA A 100 1.69 -5.41 -14.16
CA ALA A 100 0.82 -5.34 -12.98
C ALA A 100 0.14 -6.70 -12.71
N TRP A 101 -0.56 -6.78 -11.59
CA TRP A 101 -1.38 -7.95 -11.28
C TRP A 101 -2.30 -8.30 -12.45
N HIS A 102 -2.50 -9.59 -12.71
CA HIS A 102 -3.22 -10.08 -13.89
C HIS A 102 -4.70 -9.67 -13.94
N ASP A 103 -5.27 -9.32 -12.79
CA ASP A 103 -6.66 -8.88 -12.59
C ASP A 103 -6.66 -7.54 -11.84
N PRO A 104 -6.43 -6.40 -12.53
CA PRO A 104 -6.34 -5.09 -11.92
C PRO A 104 -7.67 -4.65 -11.28
N ALA A 105 -7.60 -3.91 -10.17
CA ALA A 105 -8.78 -3.40 -9.49
C ALA A 105 -9.46 -2.24 -10.26
N VAL A 106 -8.74 -1.59 -11.19
CA VAL A 106 -9.28 -0.58 -12.13
C VAL A 106 -9.62 -1.28 -13.45
N PRO A 107 -10.91 -1.46 -13.78
CA PRO A 107 -11.33 -2.27 -14.94
C PRO A 107 -10.84 -1.76 -16.29
N GLU A 108 -10.66 -0.44 -16.42
CA GLU A 108 -10.22 0.21 -17.67
C GLU A 108 -8.71 0.09 -17.89
N PHE A 109 -7.95 -0.27 -16.86
CA PHE A 109 -6.52 -0.44 -16.97
C PHE A 109 -6.18 -1.86 -17.41
N VAL A 110 -5.39 -1.97 -18.47
CA VAL A 110 -4.88 -3.25 -18.99
C VAL A 110 -3.35 -3.19 -19.02
N PRO A 111 -2.65 -3.99 -18.19
CA PRO A 111 -1.20 -4.05 -18.24
C PRO A 111 -0.71 -4.74 -19.52
N ASP A 112 0.47 -4.34 -20.01
CA ASP A 112 1.12 -5.03 -21.15
C ASP A 112 1.56 -6.44 -20.75
N VAL A 113 1.98 -6.63 -19.51
CA VAL A 113 2.37 -7.93 -18.95
C VAL A 113 1.61 -8.19 -17.65
N ARG A 114 0.89 -9.29 -17.62
CA ARG A 114 0.06 -9.73 -16.49
C ARG A 114 0.88 -10.60 -15.54
N LEU A 115 1.09 -10.11 -14.33
CA LEU A 115 1.81 -10.82 -13.27
C LEU A 115 0.88 -11.70 -12.44
N ARG A 116 1.41 -12.82 -11.99
CA ARG A 116 0.83 -13.72 -11.01
C ARG A 116 1.72 -13.80 -9.78
N ASP A 117 1.19 -14.35 -8.71
CA ASP A 117 1.96 -14.63 -7.51
C ASP A 117 3.13 -15.56 -7.81
N GLY A 118 4.33 -15.15 -7.39
CA GLY A 118 5.56 -15.88 -7.62
C GLY A 118 6.29 -15.57 -8.92
N ASP A 119 5.69 -14.83 -9.86
CA ASP A 119 6.37 -14.41 -11.11
C ASP A 119 7.59 -13.54 -10.78
N VAL A 120 8.64 -13.66 -11.60
CA VAL A 120 9.91 -12.95 -11.39
C VAL A 120 10.20 -12.03 -12.58
N VAL A 121 10.48 -10.78 -12.29
CA VAL A 121 10.90 -9.75 -13.26
C VAL A 121 12.28 -9.25 -12.84
N ASP A 122 13.32 -9.60 -13.62
CA ASP A 122 14.71 -9.20 -13.37
C ASP A 122 15.21 -9.42 -11.92
N GLY A 123 14.83 -10.55 -11.34
CA GLY A 123 15.20 -10.91 -9.97
C GLY A 123 14.27 -10.39 -8.87
N TRP A 124 13.21 -9.66 -9.24
CA TRP A 124 12.16 -9.21 -8.32
C TRP A 124 10.94 -10.11 -8.41
N GLN A 125 10.65 -10.83 -7.35
CA GLN A 125 9.50 -11.74 -7.28
C GLN A 125 8.24 -10.98 -6.88
N ALA A 126 7.19 -11.10 -7.67
CA ALA A 126 5.86 -10.64 -7.32
C ALA A 126 5.29 -11.50 -6.17
N VAL A 127 4.93 -10.85 -5.08
CA VAL A 127 4.31 -11.46 -3.90
C VAL A 127 2.90 -10.88 -3.75
N PHE A 128 1.89 -11.67 -4.05
CA PHE A 128 0.51 -11.22 -3.98
C PHE A 128 0.10 -10.98 -2.52
N THR A 129 -0.24 -9.73 -2.20
CA THR A 129 -0.57 -9.25 -0.86
C THR A 129 -1.84 -8.41 -0.86
N PRO A 130 -2.99 -9.00 -1.23
CA PRO A 130 -4.27 -8.29 -1.25
C PRO A 130 -4.66 -7.81 0.15
N GLY A 131 -5.54 -6.82 0.20
CA GLY A 131 -6.12 -6.34 1.45
C GLY A 131 -6.19 -4.82 1.54
N HIS A 132 -5.10 -4.07 1.29
CA HIS A 132 -5.18 -2.62 1.06
C HIS A 132 -5.90 -2.32 -0.27
N ALA A 133 -5.47 -3.00 -1.32
CA ALA A 133 -6.14 -3.09 -2.61
C ALA A 133 -6.25 -4.56 -3.04
N ALA A 134 -7.23 -4.90 -3.86
CA ALA A 134 -7.50 -6.27 -4.30
C ALA A 134 -6.38 -6.82 -5.22
N ASP A 135 -5.70 -5.93 -5.93
CA ASP A 135 -4.65 -6.22 -6.90
C ASP A 135 -3.23 -5.96 -6.37
N HIS A 136 -3.07 -5.83 -5.05
CA HIS A 136 -1.80 -5.41 -4.47
C HIS A 136 -0.72 -6.49 -4.57
N LEU A 137 0.46 -6.07 -5.05
CA LEU A 137 1.71 -6.82 -5.09
C LEU A 137 2.78 -6.14 -4.23
N CYS A 138 3.47 -6.90 -3.41
CA CYS A 138 4.83 -6.57 -2.99
C CYS A 138 5.82 -7.15 -4.01
N PHE A 139 7.05 -6.60 -4.07
CA PHE A 139 8.12 -7.16 -4.90
C PHE A 139 9.31 -7.50 -4.02
N ALA A 140 9.62 -8.79 -3.94
CA ALA A 140 10.74 -9.31 -3.15
C ALA A 140 11.98 -9.45 -4.01
N GLY A 141 13.08 -8.91 -3.56
CA GLY A 141 14.34 -8.91 -4.27
C GLY A 141 15.49 -9.56 -3.49
N PRO A 142 16.71 -9.42 -3.99
CA PRO A 142 17.90 -9.94 -3.33
C PRO A 142 18.14 -9.25 -1.97
N ASP A 143 18.95 -9.88 -1.13
CA ASP A 143 19.42 -9.37 0.17
C ASP A 143 18.31 -9.06 1.18
N GLY A 144 17.12 -9.69 1.04
CA GLY A 144 16.00 -9.47 1.93
C GLY A 144 15.34 -8.09 1.77
N VAL A 145 15.36 -7.52 0.58
CA VAL A 145 14.64 -6.29 0.26
C VAL A 145 13.25 -6.62 -0.24
N LEU A 146 12.25 -5.94 0.30
CA LEU A 146 10.87 -6.03 -0.17
C LEU A 146 10.33 -4.61 -0.44
N PHE A 147 9.85 -4.36 -1.64
CA PHE A 147 8.98 -3.23 -1.89
C PHE A 147 7.59 -3.56 -1.35
N SER A 148 7.26 -2.97 -0.20
CA SER A 148 5.99 -3.25 0.51
C SER A 148 4.83 -2.37 0.05
N ALA A 149 5.13 -1.37 -0.76
CA ALA A 149 4.18 -0.37 -1.25
C ALA A 149 3.21 0.09 -0.13
N ASP A 150 1.90 0.00 -0.33
CA ASP A 150 0.92 0.46 0.64
C ASP A 150 0.41 -0.64 1.57
N HIS A 151 0.92 -1.87 1.44
CA HIS A 151 0.56 -2.94 2.37
C HIS A 151 1.18 -2.75 3.75
N VAL A 152 2.46 -2.35 3.82
CA VAL A 152 3.16 -2.00 5.05
C VAL A 152 3.92 -0.70 4.86
N MET A 153 3.46 0.36 5.51
CA MET A 153 4.09 1.68 5.52
C MET A 153 4.74 1.94 6.88
N SER A 154 5.96 2.50 6.85
CA SER A 154 6.73 2.75 8.07
C SER A 154 6.20 3.89 8.94
N TRP A 155 5.48 4.83 8.37
CA TRP A 155 5.04 6.09 8.99
C TRP A 155 3.58 6.08 9.47
N SER A 156 2.77 5.13 9.01
CA SER A 156 1.35 5.00 9.35
C SER A 156 0.88 3.56 9.15
N SER A 157 -0.27 3.22 9.72
CA SER A 157 -0.97 1.99 9.35
C SER A 157 -1.72 2.18 8.04
N SER A 158 -1.69 1.19 7.16
CA SER A 158 -2.38 1.21 5.86
C SER A 158 -3.88 1.37 6.03
N VAL A 159 -4.54 2.04 5.10
CA VAL A 159 -5.99 2.10 5.06
C VAL A 159 -6.53 0.88 4.29
N VAL A 160 -7.51 0.21 4.88
CA VAL A 160 -8.26 -0.87 4.22
C VAL A 160 -9.68 -0.36 4.00
N SER A 161 -10.00 -0.05 2.73
CA SER A 161 -11.25 0.63 2.37
C SER A 161 -12.12 -0.23 1.46
N PRO A 162 -13.22 -0.82 1.96
CA PRO A 162 -14.15 -1.55 1.11
C PRO A 162 -14.75 -0.65 -0.01
N PRO A 163 -15.12 -1.19 -1.20
CA PRO A 163 -15.08 -2.61 -1.53
C PRO A 163 -13.71 -3.12 -1.97
N CYS A 164 -12.78 -2.26 -2.40
CA CYS A 164 -11.48 -2.65 -2.95
C CYS A 164 -10.53 -3.20 -1.89
N GLY A 165 -10.61 -2.65 -0.66
CA GLY A 165 -9.85 -3.15 0.48
C GLY A 165 -10.64 -4.19 1.28
N VAL A 166 -9.99 -5.31 1.64
CA VAL A 166 -10.59 -6.43 2.38
C VAL A 166 -9.75 -6.76 3.60
N MET A 167 -10.33 -6.62 4.80
CA MET A 167 -9.59 -6.79 6.06
C MET A 167 -9.13 -8.23 6.28
N THR A 168 -9.91 -9.22 5.87
CA THR A 168 -9.54 -10.65 5.96
C THR A 168 -8.26 -10.92 5.16
N ASP A 169 -8.20 -10.41 3.93
CA ASP A 169 -7.06 -10.58 3.04
C ASP A 169 -5.84 -9.81 3.57
N TYR A 170 -6.06 -8.61 4.12
CA TYR A 170 -5.00 -7.82 4.73
C TYR A 170 -4.32 -8.57 5.88
N PHE A 171 -5.11 -9.22 6.77
CA PHE A 171 -4.57 -10.07 7.84
C PHE A 171 -3.81 -11.28 7.30
N ALA A 172 -4.33 -11.94 6.27
CA ALA A 172 -3.66 -13.08 5.64
C ALA A 172 -2.32 -12.66 5.03
N SER A 173 -2.30 -11.53 4.33
CA SER A 173 -1.10 -10.95 3.72
C SER A 173 -0.06 -10.52 4.74
N LEU A 174 -0.45 -9.91 5.88
CA LEU A 174 0.49 -9.61 6.97
C LEU A 174 1.12 -10.90 7.54
N ARG A 175 0.33 -11.98 7.75
CA ARG A 175 0.88 -13.27 8.21
C ARG A 175 1.82 -13.88 7.18
N ARG A 176 1.51 -13.75 5.89
CA ARG A 176 2.40 -14.17 4.80
C ARG A 176 3.74 -13.44 4.86
N LEU A 177 3.73 -12.12 5.09
CA LEU A 177 4.95 -11.34 5.22
C LEU A 177 5.74 -11.72 6.47
N LEU A 178 5.10 -12.05 7.60
CA LEU A 178 5.76 -12.52 8.81
C LEU A 178 6.45 -13.89 8.65
N ALA A 179 6.05 -14.70 7.68
CA ALA A 179 6.69 -15.98 7.37
C ALA A 179 7.95 -15.83 6.50
N ARG A 180 8.34 -14.61 6.13
CA ARG A 180 9.50 -14.27 5.32
C ARG A 180 10.65 -13.81 6.23
N ASP A 181 11.85 -13.75 5.68
CA ASP A 181 13.09 -13.30 6.35
C ASP A 181 13.60 -11.96 5.81
N ASP A 182 12.70 -11.13 5.31
CA ASP A 182 13.04 -9.82 4.75
C ASP A 182 13.67 -8.91 5.82
N ARG A 183 14.65 -8.09 5.39
CA ARG A 183 15.46 -7.22 6.27
C ARG A 183 15.18 -5.75 6.08
N LEU A 184 14.58 -5.38 4.95
CA LEU A 184 14.30 -3.99 4.58
C LEU A 184 13.01 -3.91 3.78
N TYR A 185 12.04 -3.14 4.27
CA TYR A 185 10.87 -2.78 3.47
C TYR A 185 11.00 -1.39 2.88
N LEU A 186 10.59 -1.26 1.63
CA LEU A 186 10.54 -0.02 0.87
C LEU A 186 9.08 0.29 0.55
N PRO A 187 8.46 1.22 1.31
CA PRO A 187 7.02 1.49 1.21
C PRO A 187 6.69 2.46 0.07
N GLY A 188 5.42 2.45 -0.36
CA GLY A 188 4.89 3.41 -1.33
C GLY A 188 4.92 4.86 -0.84
N HIS A 189 4.87 5.04 0.49
CA HIS A 189 4.95 6.37 1.13
C HIS A 189 5.82 6.31 2.39
N GLY A 190 6.58 7.38 2.64
CA GLY A 190 7.42 7.51 3.83
C GLY A 190 8.79 6.86 3.72
N PRO A 191 9.55 6.80 4.84
CA PRO A 191 10.92 6.31 4.85
C PRO A 191 11.01 4.79 4.72
N PRO A 192 12.17 4.25 4.29
CA PRO A 192 12.49 2.83 4.40
C PRO A 192 12.30 2.29 5.83
N LEU A 193 11.89 1.05 5.95
CA LEU A 193 11.69 0.35 7.23
C LEU A 193 12.73 -0.76 7.37
N PRO A 194 13.82 -0.54 8.11
CA PRO A 194 14.77 -1.60 8.47
C PRO A 194 14.15 -2.55 9.50
N ASP A 195 14.60 -3.80 9.49
CA ASP A 195 14.13 -4.85 10.40
C ASP A 195 12.60 -4.90 10.51
N PRO A 196 11.87 -5.16 9.40
CA PRO A 196 10.44 -4.92 9.32
C PRO A 196 9.58 -5.89 10.15
N LEU A 197 10.07 -7.08 10.46
CA LEU A 197 9.24 -8.14 11.05
C LEU A 197 8.63 -7.77 12.41
N PRO A 198 9.35 -7.15 13.36
CA PRO A 198 8.75 -6.67 14.60
C PRO A 198 7.64 -5.63 14.35
N PHE A 199 7.85 -4.74 13.38
CA PHE A 199 6.84 -3.73 13.02
C PHE A 199 5.58 -4.37 12.41
N VAL A 200 5.74 -5.36 11.52
CA VAL A 200 4.62 -6.11 10.93
C VAL A 200 3.85 -6.88 12.00
N GLN A 201 4.56 -7.47 12.97
CA GLN A 201 3.95 -8.14 14.12
C GLN A 201 3.12 -7.18 14.97
N ASP A 202 3.67 -6.01 15.30
CA ASP A 202 2.96 -4.95 16.01
C ASP A 202 1.74 -4.44 15.23
N LEU A 203 1.88 -4.29 13.90
CA LEU A 203 0.78 -3.87 13.04
C LEU A 203 -0.37 -4.90 13.05
N LEU A 204 -0.04 -6.19 12.98
CA LEU A 204 -1.03 -7.28 13.09
C LEU A 204 -1.71 -7.25 14.45
N ALA A 205 -0.95 -7.15 15.55
CA ALA A 205 -1.48 -7.05 16.90
C ALA A 205 -2.37 -5.83 17.10
N HIS A 206 -1.97 -4.67 16.56
CA HIS A 206 -2.78 -3.44 16.58
C HIS A 206 -4.14 -3.64 15.88
N ARG A 207 -4.16 -4.30 14.72
CA ARG A 207 -5.40 -4.61 14.00
C ARG A 207 -6.30 -5.58 14.79
N GLN A 208 -5.72 -6.61 15.41
CA GLN A 208 -6.45 -7.53 16.28
C GLN A 208 -7.05 -6.81 17.49
N ALA A 209 -6.27 -5.96 18.15
CA ALA A 209 -6.76 -5.15 19.27
C ALA A 209 -7.93 -4.24 18.84
N ARG A 210 -7.91 -3.72 17.62
CA ARG A 210 -9.03 -2.95 17.06
C ARG A 210 -10.29 -3.79 16.89
N GLU A 211 -10.17 -5.03 16.40
CA GLU A 211 -11.33 -5.95 16.33
C GLU A 211 -11.91 -6.26 17.70
N TYR A 212 -11.07 -6.53 18.70
CA TYR A 212 -11.53 -6.74 20.07
C TYR A 212 -12.28 -5.52 20.61
N ALA A 213 -11.76 -4.31 20.36
CA ALA A 213 -12.40 -3.07 20.79
C ALA A 213 -13.76 -2.86 20.10
N ILE A 214 -13.87 -3.16 18.80
CA ILE A 214 -15.14 -3.11 18.07
C ILE A 214 -16.14 -4.07 18.70
N VAL A 215 -15.80 -5.34 18.87
CA VAL A 215 -16.70 -6.37 19.45
C VAL A 215 -17.11 -6.00 20.88
N ALA A 216 -16.18 -5.47 21.69
CA ALA A 216 -16.47 -5.03 23.06
C ALA A 216 -17.40 -3.82 23.13
N THR A 217 -17.45 -3.00 22.07
CA THR A 217 -18.33 -1.83 21.99
C THR A 217 -19.72 -2.20 21.45
N LEU A 218 -19.80 -3.27 20.64
CA LEU A 218 -21.08 -3.77 20.13
C LEU A 218 -21.91 -4.39 21.25
N GLY A 219 -23.22 -4.14 21.22
CA GLY A 219 -24.22 -4.71 22.14
C GLY A 219 -25.44 -5.19 21.37
N ALA A 220 -26.56 -5.33 22.08
CA ALA A 220 -27.85 -5.64 21.46
C ALA A 220 -28.48 -4.42 20.76
N ALA A 221 -28.16 -3.20 21.24
CA ALA A 221 -28.58 -1.97 20.57
C ALA A 221 -27.70 -1.70 19.34
N PRO A 222 -28.29 -1.43 18.17
CA PRO A 222 -27.53 -1.23 16.93
C PRO A 222 -26.72 0.08 16.98
N LEU A 223 -25.49 0.01 16.49
CA LEU A 223 -24.60 1.16 16.35
C LEU A 223 -24.22 1.37 14.88
N THR A 224 -24.28 2.59 14.42
CA THR A 224 -23.78 2.94 13.07
C THR A 224 -22.25 2.82 13.01
N THR A 225 -21.69 2.57 11.82
CA THR A 225 -20.22 2.60 11.61
C THR A 225 -19.63 3.91 12.10
N LYS A 226 -20.33 5.03 11.84
CA LYS A 226 -19.92 6.36 12.31
C LYS A 226 -19.85 6.44 13.84
N ALA A 227 -20.90 5.97 14.56
CA ALA A 227 -20.92 6.01 16.02
C ALA A 227 -19.79 5.17 16.64
N LEU A 228 -19.52 3.98 16.06
CA LEU A 228 -18.38 3.14 16.45
C LEU A 228 -17.06 3.88 16.20
N THR A 229 -16.92 4.54 15.05
CA THR A 229 -15.70 5.30 14.72
C THR A 229 -15.51 6.46 15.69
N ASP A 230 -16.53 7.24 15.98
CA ASP A 230 -16.47 8.38 16.91
C ASP A 230 -16.06 7.91 18.32
N SER A 231 -16.55 6.75 18.76
CA SER A 231 -16.16 6.16 20.04
C SER A 231 -14.71 5.67 20.06
N LEU A 232 -14.27 4.94 19.03
CA LEU A 232 -12.98 4.25 19.02
C LEU A 232 -11.81 5.15 18.54
N TYR A 233 -12.12 6.25 17.84
CA TYR A 233 -11.15 7.17 17.23
C TYR A 233 -11.40 8.64 17.62
N SER A 234 -11.85 8.88 18.84
CA SER A 234 -12.18 10.23 19.35
C SER A 234 -11.04 11.25 19.23
N GLN A 235 -9.78 10.79 19.22
CA GLN A 235 -8.58 11.62 19.16
C GLN A 235 -7.93 11.69 17.76
N VAL A 236 -8.56 11.08 16.74
CA VAL A 236 -8.01 11.09 15.38
C VAL A 236 -8.27 12.44 14.72
N ASP A 237 -7.26 12.94 13.99
CA ASP A 237 -7.36 14.16 13.18
C ASP A 237 -8.60 14.07 12.25
N GLU A 238 -9.36 15.17 12.18
CA GLU A 238 -10.59 15.23 11.39
C GLU A 238 -10.39 14.84 9.92
N ARG A 239 -9.23 15.19 9.35
CA ARG A 239 -8.85 14.82 7.97
C ARG A 239 -8.75 13.31 7.75
N LEU A 240 -8.53 12.54 8.82
CA LEU A 240 -8.41 11.07 8.79
C LEU A 240 -9.68 10.36 9.24
N ARG A 241 -10.72 11.07 9.71
CA ARG A 241 -11.98 10.45 10.19
C ARG A 241 -12.62 9.54 9.16
N ARG A 242 -12.70 10.00 7.90
CA ARG A 242 -13.25 9.19 6.82
C ARG A 242 -12.44 7.90 6.58
N ALA A 243 -11.12 7.97 6.64
CA ALA A 243 -10.26 6.80 6.52
C ALA A 243 -10.43 5.85 7.72
N ALA A 244 -10.56 6.39 8.94
CA ALA A 244 -10.84 5.61 10.14
C ALA A 244 -12.21 4.89 10.03
N GLU A 245 -13.25 5.57 9.56
CA GLU A 245 -14.58 4.98 9.35
C GLU A 245 -14.55 3.86 8.31
N ARG A 246 -13.79 4.02 7.22
CA ARG A 246 -13.59 2.97 6.22
C ARG A 246 -12.86 1.76 6.82
N ASN A 247 -11.84 1.97 7.66
CA ASN A 247 -11.19 0.88 8.38
C ASN A 247 -12.13 0.16 9.36
N VAL A 248 -12.96 0.90 10.11
CA VAL A 248 -13.98 0.28 10.99
C VAL A 248 -14.95 -0.55 10.18
N LEU A 249 -15.45 -0.04 9.05
CA LEU A 249 -16.32 -0.81 8.16
C LEU A 249 -15.64 -2.09 7.65
N ALA A 250 -14.37 -2.02 7.28
CA ALA A 250 -13.62 -3.20 6.83
C ALA A 250 -13.51 -4.27 7.93
N HIS A 251 -13.28 -3.87 9.18
CA HIS A 251 -13.30 -4.77 10.33
C HIS A 251 -14.68 -5.35 10.58
N LEU A 252 -15.74 -4.54 10.51
CA LEU A 252 -17.12 -4.99 10.70
C LEU A 252 -17.54 -6.02 9.65
N LEU A 253 -17.18 -5.81 8.38
CA LEU A 253 -17.44 -6.76 7.31
C LEU A 253 -16.73 -8.10 7.56
N LYS A 254 -15.46 -8.07 7.97
CA LYS A 254 -14.72 -9.27 8.38
C LYS A 254 -15.38 -9.97 9.57
N LEU A 255 -15.75 -9.21 10.62
CA LEU A 255 -16.42 -9.76 11.80
C LEU A 255 -17.80 -10.36 11.47
N ARG A 256 -18.53 -9.77 10.51
CA ARG A 256 -19.78 -10.33 10.00
C ARG A 256 -19.54 -11.67 9.31
N ASP A 257 -18.54 -11.77 8.46
CA ASP A 257 -18.22 -12.99 7.73
C ASP A 257 -17.75 -14.10 8.71
N GLU A 258 -17.15 -13.72 9.83
CA GLU A 258 -16.79 -14.60 10.96
C GLU A 258 -17.95 -14.87 11.93
N LYS A 259 -19.15 -14.34 11.71
CA LYS A 259 -20.32 -14.46 12.57
C LYS A 259 -20.09 -13.92 13.99
N ARG A 260 -19.34 -12.84 14.12
CA ARG A 260 -19.03 -12.14 15.38
C ARG A 260 -19.72 -10.78 15.47
N ALA A 261 -20.19 -10.26 14.34
CA ALA A 261 -21.04 -9.07 14.25
C ALA A 261 -22.11 -9.30 13.19
N ALA A 262 -23.23 -8.59 13.30
CA ALA A 262 -24.29 -8.61 12.29
C ALA A 262 -24.76 -7.19 12.02
N ASP A 263 -25.15 -6.92 10.77
CA ASP A 263 -25.90 -5.72 10.39
C ASP A 263 -27.39 -6.10 10.32
N ASN A 264 -28.19 -5.49 11.16
CA ASN A 264 -29.64 -5.77 11.24
C ASN A 264 -30.49 -4.77 10.43
N GLY A 265 -29.88 -3.92 9.61
CA GLY A 265 -30.51 -2.88 8.81
C GLY A 265 -30.68 -1.54 9.55
N GLU A 266 -30.58 -1.50 10.87
CA GLU A 266 -30.54 -0.28 11.70
C GLU A 266 -29.10 0.05 12.12
N GLY A 267 -28.19 -0.93 12.05
CA GLY A 267 -26.79 -0.82 12.38
C GLY A 267 -26.16 -2.15 12.76
N TRP A 268 -24.99 -2.07 13.34
CA TRP A 268 -24.17 -3.22 13.74
C TRP A 268 -24.47 -3.63 15.19
N VAL A 269 -24.61 -4.92 15.40
CA VAL A 269 -24.79 -5.56 16.70
C VAL A 269 -23.80 -6.71 16.89
N VAL A 270 -23.60 -7.16 18.11
CA VAL A 270 -22.88 -8.41 18.36
C VAL A 270 -23.70 -9.57 17.81
N ALA A 271 -23.05 -10.56 17.15
CA ALA A 271 -23.74 -11.75 16.62
C ALA A 271 -23.86 -12.87 17.65
#